data_5335f31959d0d12323120dff8224ecbe
#
_entry.id   5335f31959d0d12323120dff8224ecbe
#
_cell.length_a   1.000
_cell.length_b   1.000
_cell.length_c   1.000
_cell.angle_alpha   90.00
_cell.angle_beta   90.00
_cell.angle_gamma   90.00
#
_symmetry.space_group_name_H-M   'P 1'
#
loop_
_entity.id
_entity.type
_entity.pdbx_description
1 polymer ?
#
loop_
_entity_poly.entity_id
_entity_poly.type
_entity_poly.pdbx_seq_one_letter_code
_entity_poly.pdbx_strand_id
1 'polypeptide(L)'
;MTYRVIVQVSDLDKVKAALISCRNLLSDLGSVEVEVVFHQTAVKALIKGSEFEIDIKELMDNGVKVVACRYAMRLNNIGYDDLINGITAVNTGVGEVVRKMAEGWLYLRL
;
A
#
# COMPACT_ATOMS: atom_id res chain seq x y z
N MET A 1 -15.22 3.64 -17.89
CA MET A 1 -15.39 3.27 -16.45
C MET A 1 -14.05 3.41 -15.75
N THR A 2 -14.06 3.99 -14.55
CA THR A 2 -12.88 4.04 -13.70
C THR A 2 -13.00 2.98 -12.61
N TYR A 3 -12.03 2.09 -12.55
CA TYR A 3 -11.96 1.10 -11.47
C TYR A 3 -11.32 1.74 -10.23
N ARG A 4 -11.76 1.32 -9.06
CA ARG A 4 -11.15 1.71 -7.77
C ARG A 4 -10.81 0.44 -7.01
N VAL A 5 -9.55 0.25 -6.68
CA VAL A 5 -9.06 -1.01 -6.11
C VAL A 5 -8.29 -0.73 -4.82
N ILE A 6 -8.72 -1.39 -3.75
CA ILE A 6 -7.99 -1.41 -2.48
C ILE A 6 -7.19 -2.72 -2.41
N VAL A 7 -5.87 -2.60 -2.33
CA VAL A 7 -4.94 -3.72 -2.31
C VAL A 7 -4.41 -3.90 -0.89
N GLN A 8 -4.43 -5.13 -0.38
CA GLN A 8 -3.92 -5.44 0.94
C GLN A 8 -2.67 -6.29 0.83
N VAL A 9 -1.58 -5.85 1.48
CA VAL A 9 -0.32 -6.59 1.54
C VAL A 9 0.04 -6.81 3.01
N SER A 10 0.12 -8.08 3.43
CA SER A 10 0.34 -8.44 4.84
C SER A 10 1.76 -8.89 5.13
N ASP A 11 2.39 -9.58 4.19
CA ASP A 11 3.69 -10.22 4.40
C ASP A 11 4.80 -9.47 3.67
N LEU A 12 5.91 -9.23 4.37
CA LEU A 12 7.08 -8.63 3.76
C LEU A 12 7.56 -9.42 2.54
N ASP A 13 7.49 -10.75 2.62
CA ASP A 13 7.91 -11.63 1.52
C ASP A 13 7.05 -11.49 0.26
N LYS A 14 5.88 -10.92 0.37
CA LYS A 14 4.96 -10.72 -0.75
C LYS A 14 5.08 -9.34 -1.39
N VAL A 15 5.85 -8.44 -0.79
CA VAL A 15 5.89 -7.03 -1.23
C VAL A 15 6.38 -6.91 -2.67
N LYS A 16 7.46 -7.59 -3.03
CA LYS A 16 8.00 -7.49 -4.39
C LYS A 16 6.96 -7.86 -5.44
N ALA A 17 6.30 -9.00 -5.25
CA ALA A 17 5.26 -9.45 -6.18
C ALA A 17 4.05 -8.51 -6.18
N ALA A 18 3.69 -7.97 -5.02
CA ALA A 18 2.58 -7.03 -4.90
C ALA A 18 2.84 -5.74 -5.67
N LEU A 19 4.07 -5.19 -5.59
CA LEU A 19 4.44 -3.98 -6.33
C LEU A 19 4.38 -4.21 -7.84
N ILE A 20 4.83 -5.37 -8.30
CA ILE A 20 4.74 -5.76 -9.71
C ILE A 20 3.27 -5.84 -10.14
N SER A 21 2.42 -6.47 -9.33
CA SER A 21 0.99 -6.59 -9.63
C SER A 21 0.30 -5.23 -9.68
N CYS A 22 0.66 -4.30 -8.81
CA CYS A 22 0.12 -2.94 -8.85
C CYS A 22 0.52 -2.23 -10.14
N ARG A 23 1.76 -2.38 -10.57
CA ARG A 23 2.21 -1.82 -11.83
C ARG A 23 1.43 -2.40 -13.01
N ASN A 24 1.17 -3.71 -12.97
CA ASN A 24 0.38 -4.38 -14.00
C ASN A 24 -1.07 -3.89 -14.02
N LEU A 25 -1.67 -3.62 -12.85
CA LEU A 25 -3.02 -3.05 -12.78
C LEU A 25 -3.08 -1.70 -13.51
N LEU A 26 -2.11 -0.83 -13.26
CA LEU A 26 -2.06 0.49 -13.91
C LEU A 26 -1.96 0.34 -15.41
N SER A 27 -1.09 -0.55 -15.87
CA SER A 27 -0.84 -0.76 -17.30
C SER A 27 -2.04 -1.40 -18.01
N ASP A 28 -2.66 -2.40 -17.39
CA ASP A 28 -3.74 -3.16 -18.01
C ASP A 28 -5.07 -2.41 -18.03
N LEU A 29 -5.44 -1.79 -16.91
CA LEU A 29 -6.75 -1.18 -16.77
C LEU A 29 -6.80 0.28 -17.27
N GLY A 30 -5.67 0.95 -17.30
CA GLY A 30 -5.59 2.35 -17.73
C GLY A 30 -6.26 3.31 -16.74
N SER A 31 -7.59 3.33 -16.72
CA SER A 31 -8.36 4.21 -15.82
C SER A 31 -8.65 3.47 -14.51
N VAL A 32 -7.74 3.61 -13.55
CA VAL A 32 -7.84 2.92 -12.26
C VAL A 32 -7.24 3.77 -11.16
N GLU A 33 -7.93 3.81 -10.01
CA GLU A 33 -7.38 4.34 -8.76
C GLU A 33 -6.96 3.15 -7.91
N VAL A 34 -5.72 3.16 -7.44
CA VAL A 34 -5.18 2.08 -6.61
C VAL A 34 -4.73 2.65 -5.29
N GLU A 35 -5.16 2.02 -4.21
CA GLU A 35 -4.64 2.28 -2.87
C GLU A 35 -4.08 0.98 -2.33
N VAL A 36 -2.83 1.00 -1.85
CA VAL A 36 -2.17 -0.19 -1.30
C VAL A 36 -1.98 0.00 0.19
N VAL A 37 -2.55 -0.91 0.97
CA VAL A 37 -2.44 -0.90 2.43
C VAL A 37 -1.41 -1.93 2.85
N PHE A 38 -0.36 -1.45 3.50
CA PHE A 38 0.71 -2.29 4.07
C PHE A 38 0.45 -2.46 5.56
N HIS A 39 0.30 -3.70 6.02
CA HIS A 39 0.13 -3.99 7.43
C HIS A 39 0.92 -5.25 7.81
N GLN A 40 0.88 -5.63 9.10
CA GLN A 40 1.71 -6.71 9.62
C GLN A 40 3.18 -6.49 9.21
N THR A 41 3.90 -7.53 8.80
CA THR A 41 5.33 -7.40 8.47
C THR A 41 5.59 -6.59 7.19
N ALA A 42 4.60 -6.48 6.31
CA ALA A 42 4.77 -5.72 5.07
C ALA A 42 5.07 -4.23 5.32
N VAL A 43 4.68 -3.70 6.47
CA VAL A 43 4.93 -2.30 6.83
C VAL A 43 6.43 -1.98 6.86
N LYS A 44 7.29 -2.98 7.05
CA LYS A 44 8.75 -2.81 7.04
C LYS A 44 9.28 -2.34 5.68
N ALA A 45 8.57 -2.63 4.60
CA ALA A 45 8.95 -2.20 3.26
C ALA A 45 8.85 -0.67 3.09
N LEU A 46 8.10 -0.01 3.97
CA LEU A 46 7.80 1.41 3.88
C LEU A 46 8.82 2.32 4.55
N ILE A 47 9.87 1.75 5.12
CA ILE A 47 10.92 2.49 5.81
C ILE A 47 11.86 3.13 4.77
N LYS A 48 12.24 4.39 5.00
CA LYS A 48 13.24 5.08 4.18
C LYS A 48 14.49 4.22 4.05
N GLY A 49 15.01 4.06 2.84
CA GLY A 49 16.19 3.27 2.57
C GLY A 49 15.92 1.78 2.38
N SER A 50 14.67 1.33 2.43
CA SER A 50 14.37 -0.08 2.14
C SER A 50 14.68 -0.40 0.69
N GLU A 51 14.86 -1.69 0.40
CA GLU A 51 15.10 -2.13 -0.98
C GLU A 51 13.91 -1.84 -1.91
N PHE A 52 12.76 -1.52 -1.35
CA PHE A 52 11.54 -1.25 -2.12
C PHE A 52 11.27 0.25 -2.31
N GLU A 53 12.10 1.13 -1.75
CA GLU A 53 11.79 2.56 -1.76
C GLU A 53 11.63 3.12 -3.17
N ILE A 54 12.51 2.76 -4.09
CA ILE A 54 12.47 3.27 -5.47
C ILE A 54 11.16 2.85 -6.14
N ASP A 55 10.80 1.57 -6.02
CA ASP A 55 9.57 1.05 -6.66
C ASP A 55 8.31 1.65 -6.03
N ILE A 56 8.31 1.85 -4.71
CA ILE A 56 7.17 2.47 -4.02
C ILE A 56 7.01 3.92 -4.46
N LYS A 57 8.10 4.68 -4.55
CA LYS A 57 8.06 6.06 -5.03
C LYS A 57 7.54 6.14 -6.46
N GLU A 58 7.97 5.23 -7.32
CA GLU A 58 7.49 5.16 -8.70
C GLU A 58 5.99 4.95 -8.77
N LEU A 59 5.45 4.03 -7.95
CA LEU A 59 4.01 3.82 -7.88
C LEU A 59 3.28 5.08 -7.42
N MET A 60 3.78 5.75 -6.39
CA MET A 60 3.17 7.00 -5.92
C MET A 60 3.23 8.09 -6.98
N ASP A 61 4.31 8.19 -7.73
CA ASP A 61 4.43 9.14 -8.84
C ASP A 61 3.41 8.87 -9.94
N ASN A 62 2.96 7.62 -10.05
CA ASN A 62 1.92 7.21 -11.00
C ASN A 62 0.51 7.23 -10.38
N GLY A 63 0.36 7.87 -9.24
CA GLY A 63 -0.96 8.11 -8.63
C GLY A 63 -1.43 7.04 -7.66
N VAL A 64 -0.62 6.03 -7.36
CA VAL A 64 -0.98 5.02 -6.35
C VAL A 64 -0.87 5.63 -4.95
N LYS A 65 -1.90 5.46 -4.15
CA LYS A 65 -1.86 5.87 -2.75
C LYS A 65 -1.29 4.72 -1.92
N VAL A 66 -0.25 5.00 -1.14
CA VAL A 66 0.38 4.01 -0.28
C VAL A 66 0.07 4.34 1.18
N VAL A 67 -0.44 3.35 1.90
CA VAL A 67 -0.97 3.52 3.25
C VAL A 67 -0.30 2.54 4.22
N ALA A 68 0.12 3.06 5.38
CA ALA A 68 0.74 2.28 6.44
C ALA A 68 -0.21 2.09 7.63
N CYS A 69 -0.27 0.88 8.15
CA CYS A 69 -1.03 0.55 9.36
C CYS A 69 -0.25 1.00 10.59
N ARG A 70 -0.78 1.97 11.36
CA ARG A 70 -0.11 2.45 12.58
C ARG A 70 0.06 1.36 13.62
N TYR A 71 -0.91 0.47 13.74
CA TYR A 71 -0.80 -0.64 14.69
C TYR A 71 0.41 -1.52 14.36
N ALA A 72 0.58 -1.87 13.09
CA ALA A 72 1.73 -2.65 12.64
C ALA A 72 3.04 -1.89 12.81
N MET A 73 3.03 -0.58 12.57
CA MET A 73 4.20 0.27 12.79
C MET A 73 4.66 0.18 14.25
N ARG A 74 3.74 0.30 15.20
CA ARG A 74 4.08 0.21 16.62
C ARG A 74 4.69 -1.15 16.97
N LEU A 75 4.12 -2.23 16.45
CA LEU A 75 4.65 -3.57 16.69
C LEU A 75 6.04 -3.79 16.11
N ASN A 76 6.38 -3.05 15.07
CA ASN A 76 7.67 -3.17 14.38
C ASN A 76 8.61 -2.01 14.70
N ASN A 77 8.30 -1.21 15.71
CA ASN A 77 9.12 -0.07 16.16
C ASN A 77 9.42 0.93 15.04
N ILE A 78 8.42 1.23 14.21
CA ILE A 78 8.53 2.19 13.12
C ILE A 78 7.81 3.46 13.52
N GLY A 79 8.53 4.59 13.53
CA GLY A 79 7.94 5.90 13.75
C GLY A 79 7.48 6.51 12.43
N TYR A 80 6.60 7.51 12.52
CA TYR A 80 6.11 8.18 11.32
C TYR A 80 7.25 8.79 10.49
N ASP A 81 8.27 9.33 11.18
CA ASP A 81 9.42 9.94 10.50
C ASP A 81 10.30 8.93 9.77
N ASP A 82 10.14 7.63 10.06
CA ASP A 82 10.89 6.58 9.40
C ASP A 82 10.30 6.23 8.04
N LEU A 83 9.08 6.66 7.75
CA LEU A 83 8.38 6.30 6.52
C LEU A 83 8.89 7.08 5.32
N ILE A 84 8.89 6.43 4.16
CA ILE A 84 9.14 7.07 2.87
C ILE A 84 8.15 8.25 2.72
N ASN A 85 8.64 9.39 2.23
CA ASN A 85 7.80 10.57 2.05
C ASN A 85 6.63 10.30 1.11
N GLY A 86 5.45 10.79 1.48
CA GLY A 86 4.24 10.63 0.68
C GLY A 86 3.32 9.52 1.17
N ILE A 87 3.79 8.68 2.10
CA ILE A 87 2.98 7.61 2.67
C ILE A 87 2.05 8.16 3.74
N THR A 88 0.78 7.74 3.69
CA THR A 88 -0.23 8.11 4.69
C THR A 88 -0.33 6.99 5.73
N ALA A 89 -0.37 7.34 7.01
CA ALA A 89 -0.59 6.37 8.08
C ALA A 89 -2.05 6.42 8.52
N VAL A 90 -2.65 5.24 8.71
CA VAL A 90 -4.03 5.08 9.20
C VAL A 90 -4.00 4.26 10.49
N ASN A 91 -5.06 4.33 11.30
CA ASN A 91 -5.10 3.64 12.59
C ASN A 91 -4.87 2.14 12.43
N THR A 92 -5.62 1.48 11.56
CA THR A 92 -5.42 0.06 11.24
C THR A 92 -5.61 -0.16 9.75
N GLY A 93 -4.81 -1.07 9.20
CA GLY A 93 -4.94 -1.42 7.78
C GLY A 93 -6.26 -2.10 7.47
N VAL A 94 -6.72 -2.99 8.36
CA VAL A 94 -8.00 -3.68 8.17
C VAL A 94 -9.17 -2.69 8.19
N GLY A 95 -9.12 -1.66 9.04
CA GLY A 95 -10.14 -0.63 9.08
C GLY A 95 -10.18 0.16 7.78
N GLU A 96 -9.03 0.49 7.24
CA GLU A 96 -8.95 1.20 5.95
C GLU A 96 -9.55 0.38 4.82
N VAL A 97 -9.24 -0.93 4.77
CA VAL A 97 -9.82 -1.85 3.79
C VAL A 97 -11.34 -1.85 3.87
N VAL A 98 -11.88 -1.99 5.08
CA VAL A 98 -13.35 -2.01 5.28
C VAL A 98 -13.98 -0.70 4.84
N ARG A 99 -13.38 0.44 5.22
CA ARG A 99 -13.91 1.76 4.80
C ARG A 99 -13.97 1.89 3.28
N LYS A 100 -12.92 1.48 2.60
CA LYS A 100 -12.87 1.58 1.13
C LYS A 100 -13.85 0.62 0.47
N MET A 101 -13.98 -0.59 0.98
CA MET A 101 -14.98 -1.54 0.47
C MET A 101 -16.39 -1.00 0.65
N ALA A 102 -16.67 -0.36 1.78
CA ALA A 102 -17.97 0.27 2.03
C ALA A 102 -18.26 1.40 1.03
N GLU A 103 -17.21 2.05 0.49
CA GLU A 103 -17.34 3.09 -0.53
C GLU A 103 -17.41 2.51 -1.95
N GLY A 104 -17.43 1.19 -2.08
CA GLY A 104 -17.55 0.52 -3.38
C GLY A 104 -16.25 0.14 -4.05
N TRP A 105 -15.12 0.23 -3.35
CA TRP A 105 -13.82 -0.19 -3.91
C TRP A 105 -13.77 -1.71 -4.02
N LEU A 106 -13.14 -2.19 -5.11
CA LEU A 106 -12.84 -3.60 -5.29
C LEU A 106 -11.67 -3.97 -4.39
N TYR A 107 -11.68 -5.19 -3.88
CA TYR A 107 -10.66 -5.65 -2.93
C TYR A 107 -9.75 -6.70 -3.58
N LEU A 108 -8.44 -6.51 -3.44
CA LEU A 108 -7.44 -7.49 -3.82
C LEU A 108 -6.48 -7.75 -2.65
N ARG A 109 -6.26 -9.00 -2.34
CA ARG A 109 -5.21 -9.41 -1.41
C ARG A 109 -4.03 -9.95 -2.21
N LEU A 110 -2.86 -9.37 -1.97
CA LEU A 110 -1.62 -9.78 -2.65
C LEU A 110 -0.56 -10.28 -1.68
#